data_344f668bf599b0733bfbedef1fe0c7fb
#
_entry.id   344f668bf599b0733bfbedef1fe0c7fb
#
_cell.length_a   1.000
_cell.length_b   1.000
_cell.length_c   1.000
_cell.angle_alpha   90.00
_cell.angle_beta   90.00
_cell.angle_gamma   90.00
#
_symmetry.space_group_name_H-M   'P 1'
#
loop_
_entity.id
_entity.type
_entity.pdbx_description
1 polymer ?
#
loop_
_entity_poly.entity_id
_entity_poly.type
_entity_poly.pdbx_seq_one_letter_code
_entity_poly.pdbx_strand_id
1 'polypeptide(L)'
;LENKIIKNDKVMASDIVKTAIRDSYKRLIIPSIEREVRSELKEVSEEAAIEVFGDNLENLILTPPMKDVTVLGFDPAFRTGCKLAVVSPTSSVLNISVIYPHEPHNKWEESKKTLKDLFKKYDIDIVAIGNGTASRESEKLVAETISEYKDKEIKYLIVSETGASVYSASDLAIKEFPDLTVEKRSAISIARRLQDPLSELVKIDSKSIGVGQYQHDVNEKKLDESLDFVVSKCVNNVGVNVNTASRSILKYISGLTKSNIDKIIKYREEHGKILSRDELMKKKVLTPKAYEQSIGFMRIIDGTNPMDVTSIHPESYGTASKLLDMYGFGINDLGSKKLNDVLGAINIKEVSEKLGTDIYTLE
;
A
#
# COMPACT_ATOMS: atom_id res chain seq x y z
N LEU A 1 -12.49 -53.38 9.36
CA LEU A 1 -11.67 -53.99 8.31
C LEU A 1 -11.70 -55.50 8.39
N GLU A 2 -11.37 -56.13 9.55
CA GLU A 2 -11.34 -57.58 9.71
C GLU A 2 -12.65 -58.21 9.24
N ASN A 3 -13.83 -57.75 9.71
CA ASN A 3 -15.13 -58.27 9.35
C ASN A 3 -15.52 -58.11 7.86
N LYS A 4 -14.90 -57.16 7.17
CA LYS A 4 -15.11 -56.99 5.70
C LYS A 4 -14.26 -57.93 4.86
N ILE A 5 -13.06 -58.25 5.34
CA ILE A 5 -12.06 -59.01 4.58
C ILE A 5 -12.15 -60.51 4.89
N ILE A 6 -12.32 -60.88 6.18
CA ILE A 6 -12.34 -62.25 6.64
C ILE A 6 -13.80 -62.73 6.64
N LYS A 7 -14.14 -63.54 5.65
CA LYS A 7 -15.49 -64.12 5.52
C LYS A 7 -15.70 -65.43 6.30
N ASN A 8 -14.61 -66.11 6.64
CA ASN A 8 -14.62 -67.34 7.39
C ASN A 8 -13.43 -67.39 8.37
N ASP A 9 -13.72 -67.30 9.65
CA ASP A 9 -12.72 -67.21 10.73
C ASP A 9 -12.10 -68.59 11.11
N LYS A 10 -12.67 -69.70 10.54
CA LYS A 10 -12.22 -71.07 10.83
C LYS A 10 -11.12 -71.55 9.85
N VAL A 11 -10.65 -70.68 8.95
CA VAL A 11 -9.59 -71.06 8.00
C VAL A 11 -8.22 -70.90 8.69
N MET A 12 -7.34 -71.87 8.50
CA MET A 12 -5.98 -71.89 9.10
C MET A 12 -5.17 -70.62 8.86
N ALA A 13 -5.42 -69.92 7.76
CA ALA A 13 -4.74 -68.65 7.42
C ALA A 13 -5.38 -67.39 8.05
N SER A 14 -6.51 -67.53 8.77
CA SER A 14 -7.27 -66.39 9.31
C SER A 14 -6.45 -65.50 10.23
N ASP A 15 -5.61 -66.06 11.09
CA ASP A 15 -4.77 -65.29 12.02
C ASP A 15 -3.62 -64.53 11.33
N ILE A 16 -3.08 -65.11 10.27
CA ILE A 16 -2.07 -64.42 9.43
C ILE A 16 -2.71 -63.23 8.75
N VAL A 17 -3.92 -63.40 8.19
CA VAL A 17 -4.66 -62.32 7.54
C VAL A 17 -5.03 -61.21 8.55
N LYS A 18 -5.48 -61.56 9.76
CA LYS A 18 -5.77 -60.60 10.83
C LYS A 18 -4.53 -59.77 11.20
N THR A 19 -3.39 -60.45 11.34
CA THR A 19 -2.10 -59.80 11.63
C THR A 19 -1.71 -58.84 10.51
N ALA A 20 -1.82 -59.23 9.25
CA ALA A 20 -1.56 -58.41 8.10
C ALA A 20 -2.50 -57.19 7.99
N ILE A 21 -3.79 -57.37 8.30
CA ILE A 21 -4.78 -56.27 8.34
C ILE A 21 -4.38 -55.28 9.43
N ARG A 22 -4.03 -55.73 10.63
CA ARG A 22 -3.64 -54.84 11.75
C ARG A 22 -2.34 -54.10 11.45
N ASP A 23 -1.35 -54.75 10.85
CA ASP A 23 -0.10 -54.12 10.43
C ASP A 23 -0.36 -53.07 9.36
N SER A 24 -1.11 -53.40 8.30
CA SER A 24 -1.48 -52.42 7.25
C SER A 24 -2.23 -51.26 7.80
N TYR A 25 -3.18 -51.48 8.72
CA TYR A 25 -3.94 -50.41 9.33
C TYR A 25 -3.04 -49.40 10.10
N LYS A 26 -2.20 -49.96 10.99
CA LYS A 26 -1.30 -49.14 11.82
C LYS A 26 -0.17 -48.44 11.03
N ARG A 27 0.43 -49.16 10.09
CA ARG A 27 1.63 -48.69 9.41
C ARG A 27 1.38 -47.90 8.13
N LEU A 28 0.25 -48.19 7.44
CA LEU A 28 -0.06 -47.59 6.14
C LEU A 28 -1.29 -46.67 6.20
N ILE A 29 -2.44 -47.21 6.68
CA ILE A 29 -3.73 -46.51 6.58
C ILE A 29 -3.80 -45.31 7.55
N ILE A 30 -3.58 -45.54 8.86
CA ILE A 30 -3.64 -44.46 9.85
C ILE A 30 -2.68 -43.30 9.49
N PRO A 31 -1.37 -43.54 9.26
CA PRO A 31 -0.48 -42.47 8.94
C PRO A 31 -0.80 -41.73 7.61
N SER A 32 -1.43 -42.44 6.67
CA SER A 32 -1.89 -41.81 5.41
C SER A 32 -3.06 -40.88 5.65
N ILE A 33 -4.08 -41.35 6.38
CA ILE A 33 -5.26 -40.54 6.72
C ILE A 33 -4.86 -39.34 7.61
N GLU A 34 -4.00 -39.56 8.60
CA GLU A 34 -3.54 -38.45 9.45
C GLU A 34 -2.81 -37.35 8.66
N ARG A 35 -1.98 -37.74 7.70
CA ARG A 35 -1.31 -36.77 6.82
C ARG A 35 -2.29 -36.03 5.93
N GLU A 36 -3.25 -36.75 5.34
CA GLU A 36 -4.29 -36.17 4.49
C GLU A 36 -5.13 -35.13 5.27
N VAL A 37 -5.68 -35.53 6.43
CA VAL A 37 -6.48 -34.63 7.27
C VAL A 37 -5.66 -33.41 7.75
N ARG A 38 -4.39 -33.62 8.17
CA ARG A 38 -3.51 -32.50 8.56
C ARG A 38 -3.22 -31.57 7.39
N SER A 39 -3.02 -32.12 6.18
CA SER A 39 -2.79 -31.32 4.99
C SER A 39 -4.00 -30.46 4.61
N GLU A 40 -5.20 -31.06 4.64
CA GLU A 40 -6.46 -30.35 4.38
C GLU A 40 -6.72 -29.23 5.41
N LEU A 41 -6.55 -29.54 6.71
CA LEU A 41 -6.71 -28.54 7.77
C LEU A 41 -5.68 -27.40 7.64
N LYS A 42 -4.44 -27.72 7.28
CA LYS A 42 -3.41 -26.74 7.04
C LYS A 42 -3.78 -25.83 5.86
N GLU A 43 -4.22 -26.39 4.75
CA GLU A 43 -4.60 -25.62 3.57
C GLU A 43 -5.72 -24.63 3.85
N VAL A 44 -6.80 -25.07 4.51
CA VAL A 44 -7.91 -24.20 4.92
C VAL A 44 -7.45 -23.08 5.86
N SER A 45 -6.56 -23.43 6.81
CA SER A 45 -6.03 -22.43 7.76
C SER A 45 -5.10 -21.42 7.08
N GLU A 46 -4.28 -21.87 6.12
CA GLU A 46 -3.42 -20.98 5.34
C GLU A 46 -4.23 -20.01 4.47
N GLU A 47 -5.29 -20.48 3.82
CA GLU A 47 -6.14 -19.60 3.01
C GLU A 47 -6.82 -18.53 3.86
N ALA A 48 -7.39 -18.89 5.00
CA ALA A 48 -7.96 -17.91 5.93
C ALA A 48 -6.92 -16.91 6.47
N ALA A 49 -5.70 -17.37 6.77
CA ALA A 49 -4.63 -16.49 7.22
C ALA A 49 -4.18 -15.50 6.12
N ILE A 50 -4.05 -15.98 4.88
CA ILE A 50 -3.67 -15.14 3.73
C ILE A 50 -4.73 -14.07 3.46
N GLU A 51 -6.02 -14.37 3.61
CA GLU A 51 -7.11 -13.39 3.50
C GLU A 51 -6.95 -12.28 4.54
N VAL A 52 -6.74 -12.63 5.82
CA VAL A 52 -6.49 -11.66 6.89
C VAL A 52 -5.23 -10.81 6.61
N PHE A 53 -4.17 -11.41 6.08
CA PHE A 53 -2.96 -10.66 5.70
C PHE A 53 -3.23 -9.68 4.56
N GLY A 54 -4.07 -10.06 3.61
CA GLY A 54 -4.56 -9.18 2.55
C GLY A 54 -5.31 -7.97 3.09
N ASP A 55 -6.27 -8.19 4.00
CA ASP A 55 -7.05 -7.12 4.65
C ASP A 55 -6.15 -6.17 5.45
N ASN A 56 -5.18 -6.71 6.18
CA ASN A 56 -4.22 -5.90 6.93
C ASN A 56 -3.35 -5.03 6.00
N LEU A 57 -2.93 -5.58 4.85
CA LEU A 57 -2.19 -4.83 3.84
C LEU A 57 -3.06 -3.72 3.21
N GLU A 58 -4.30 -4.04 2.85
CA GLU A 58 -5.26 -3.07 2.29
C GLU A 58 -5.46 -1.90 3.25
N ASN A 59 -5.72 -2.16 4.52
CA ASN A 59 -5.88 -1.14 5.55
C ASN A 59 -4.62 -0.28 5.73
N LEU A 60 -3.44 -0.89 5.67
CA LEU A 60 -2.17 -0.17 5.78
C LEU A 60 -1.92 0.77 4.59
N ILE A 61 -2.16 0.29 3.38
CA ILE A 61 -1.96 1.03 2.13
C ILE A 61 -2.98 2.16 1.98
N LEU A 62 -4.24 1.92 2.37
CA LEU A 62 -5.33 2.88 2.27
C LEU A 62 -5.44 3.82 3.48
N THR A 63 -4.44 3.83 4.37
CA THR A 63 -4.37 4.83 5.44
C THR A 63 -4.46 6.23 4.82
N PRO A 64 -5.35 7.13 5.35
CA PRO A 64 -5.52 8.46 4.78
C PRO A 64 -4.20 9.26 4.75
N PRO A 65 -3.81 9.83 3.60
CA PRO A 65 -2.59 10.61 3.48
C PRO A 65 -2.71 11.96 4.17
N MET A 66 -1.65 12.43 4.82
CA MET A 66 -1.54 13.79 5.34
C MET A 66 -0.82 14.68 4.33
N LYS A 67 -1.60 15.41 3.53
CA LYS A 67 -1.07 16.30 2.48
C LYS A 67 -0.70 17.67 3.05
N ASP A 68 0.15 18.38 2.32
CA ASP A 68 0.52 19.78 2.58
C ASP A 68 1.15 20.03 3.97
N VAL A 69 1.81 19.03 4.55
CA VAL A 69 2.51 19.10 5.84
C VAL A 69 4.00 18.85 5.72
N THR A 70 4.79 19.59 6.50
CA THR A 70 6.21 19.31 6.71
C THR A 70 6.36 18.25 7.79
N VAL A 71 6.95 17.12 7.46
CA VAL A 71 7.08 15.97 8.34
C VAL A 71 8.50 15.76 8.80
N LEU A 72 8.71 15.58 10.10
CA LEU A 72 9.94 15.04 10.66
C LEU A 72 9.80 13.52 10.83
N GLY A 73 10.41 12.73 9.97
CA GLY A 73 10.54 11.29 10.14
C GLY A 73 11.59 10.97 11.21
N PHE A 74 11.21 10.14 12.14
CA PHE A 74 12.03 9.70 13.26
C PHE A 74 12.15 8.17 13.22
N ASP A 75 13.33 7.67 12.93
CA ASP A 75 13.67 6.25 12.94
C ASP A 75 14.39 5.92 14.25
N PRO A 76 13.71 5.27 15.22
CA PRO A 76 14.25 5.03 16.55
C PRO A 76 15.35 3.98 16.56
N ALA A 77 16.40 4.19 17.34
CA ALA A 77 17.42 3.17 17.60
C ALA A 77 18.22 3.49 18.86
N PHE A 78 18.69 2.45 19.55
CA PHE A 78 19.53 2.62 20.74
C PHE A 78 20.98 2.96 20.39
N ARG A 79 21.73 1.99 19.89
CA ARG A 79 23.19 2.09 19.73
C ARG A 79 23.63 2.97 18.55
N THR A 80 22.96 2.87 17.44
CA THR A 80 23.34 3.58 16.19
C THR A 80 22.82 5.01 16.13
N GLY A 81 22.10 5.45 17.18
CA GLY A 81 21.42 6.74 17.23
C GLY A 81 20.13 6.76 16.41
N CYS A 82 19.21 7.64 16.80
CA CYS A 82 17.96 7.86 16.11
C CYS A 82 18.21 8.73 14.85
N LYS A 83 17.70 8.31 13.70
CA LYS A 83 17.85 9.03 12.44
C LYS A 83 16.64 9.92 12.23
N LEU A 84 16.90 11.13 11.83
CA LEU A 84 15.90 12.17 11.60
C LEU A 84 15.95 12.60 10.13
N ALA A 85 14.78 12.69 9.51
CA ALA A 85 14.65 13.23 8.15
C ALA A 85 13.52 14.25 8.10
N VAL A 86 13.82 15.48 7.72
CA VAL A 86 12.80 16.50 7.46
C VAL A 86 12.39 16.43 6.00
N VAL A 87 11.09 16.24 5.77
CA VAL A 87 10.50 16.11 4.44
C VAL A 87 9.47 17.21 4.22
N SER A 88 9.61 17.94 3.13
CA SER A 88 8.71 19.05 2.74
C SER A 88 7.31 18.53 2.36
N PRO A 89 6.29 19.41 2.24
CA PRO A 89 4.97 19.05 1.72
C PRO A 89 5.00 18.40 0.31
N THR A 90 6.05 18.67 -0.47
CA THR A 90 6.27 18.07 -1.80
C THR A 90 7.11 16.79 -1.75
N SER A 91 7.26 16.18 -0.58
CA SER A 91 8.04 14.95 -0.33
C SER A 91 9.54 15.07 -0.65
N SER A 92 10.08 16.31 -0.74
CA SER A 92 11.51 16.57 -0.92
C SER A 92 12.23 16.54 0.43
N VAL A 93 13.42 15.95 0.47
CA VAL A 93 14.24 15.88 1.69
C VAL A 93 14.93 17.21 1.94
N LEU A 94 14.63 17.85 3.07
CA LEU A 94 15.19 19.16 3.46
C LEU A 94 16.40 19.04 4.39
N ASN A 95 16.39 18.02 5.26
CA ASN A 95 17.47 17.78 6.22
C ASN A 95 17.53 16.31 6.62
N ILE A 96 18.72 15.86 6.95
CA ILE A 96 18.98 14.59 7.61
C ILE A 96 19.97 14.81 8.74
N SER A 97 19.63 14.28 9.92
CA SER A 97 20.47 14.35 11.10
C SER A 97 20.36 13.07 11.94
N VAL A 98 21.24 12.92 12.91
CA VAL A 98 21.27 11.79 13.84
C VAL A 98 21.39 12.34 15.25
N ILE A 99 20.59 11.80 16.16
CA ILE A 99 20.64 12.12 17.59
C ILE A 99 20.85 10.86 18.42
N TYR A 100 21.38 11.01 19.62
CA TYR A 100 21.74 9.90 20.47
C TYR A 100 21.11 10.00 21.88
N PRO A 101 19.77 10.04 22.00
CA PRO A 101 19.10 10.27 23.29
C PRO A 101 19.19 9.09 24.24
N HIS A 102 19.30 7.87 23.72
CA HIS A 102 19.19 6.62 24.48
C HIS A 102 20.55 6.04 24.85
N GLU A 103 20.52 5.01 25.73
CA GLU A 103 21.73 4.24 26.04
C GLU A 103 22.38 3.65 24.78
N PRO A 104 23.71 3.55 24.72
CA PRO A 104 24.70 3.90 25.77
C PRO A 104 25.09 5.39 25.82
N HIS A 105 24.60 6.21 24.91
CA HIS A 105 25.07 7.61 24.76
C HIS A 105 24.40 8.60 25.72
N ASN A 106 23.11 8.41 26.03
CA ASN A 106 22.31 9.20 26.99
C ASN A 106 22.35 10.73 26.77
N LYS A 107 22.40 11.19 25.50
CA LYS A 107 22.46 12.61 25.15
C LYS A 107 21.06 13.22 25.03
N TRP A 108 20.25 13.11 26.09
CA TRP A 108 18.85 13.53 26.09
C TRP A 108 18.64 15.02 25.81
N GLU A 109 19.29 15.90 26.59
CA GLU A 109 19.14 17.34 26.44
C GLU A 109 19.73 17.88 25.12
N GLU A 110 20.85 17.31 24.65
CA GLU A 110 21.41 17.62 23.33
C GLU A 110 20.43 17.27 22.19
N SER A 111 19.77 16.13 22.34
CA SER A 111 18.77 15.64 21.40
C SER A 111 17.51 16.52 21.38
N LYS A 112 17.01 16.94 22.53
CA LYS A 112 15.89 17.91 22.64
C LYS A 112 16.23 19.24 21.98
N LYS A 113 17.44 19.75 22.21
CA LYS A 113 17.92 20.98 21.57
C LYS A 113 17.92 20.84 20.04
N THR A 114 18.48 19.74 19.53
CA THR A 114 18.50 19.46 18.07
C THR A 114 17.08 19.40 17.48
N LEU A 115 16.13 18.76 18.18
CA LEU A 115 14.73 18.70 17.73
C LEU A 115 14.11 20.11 17.69
N LYS A 116 14.29 20.93 18.73
CA LYS A 116 13.78 22.32 18.75
C LYS A 116 14.38 23.17 17.64
N ASP A 117 15.68 23.02 17.36
CA ASP A 117 16.35 23.72 16.26
C ASP A 117 15.75 23.31 14.89
N LEU A 118 15.45 22.02 14.70
CA LEU A 118 14.78 21.53 13.50
C LEU A 118 13.35 22.05 13.39
N PHE A 119 12.57 22.03 14.48
CA PHE A 119 11.21 22.55 14.53
C PHE A 119 11.14 24.01 14.07
N LYS A 120 12.04 24.82 14.60
CA LYS A 120 12.13 26.24 14.26
C LYS A 120 12.60 26.49 12.83
N LYS A 121 13.63 25.74 12.38
CA LYS A 121 14.26 25.98 11.08
C LYS A 121 13.38 25.59 9.90
N TYR A 122 12.61 24.51 10.03
CA TYR A 122 11.88 23.91 8.91
C TYR A 122 10.36 24.00 9.05
N ASP A 123 9.86 24.74 10.04
CA ASP A 123 8.42 24.90 10.31
C ASP A 123 7.65 23.57 10.32
N ILE A 124 8.14 22.62 11.11
CA ILE A 124 7.60 21.25 11.16
C ILE A 124 6.17 21.27 11.71
N ASP A 125 5.27 20.54 11.04
CA ASP A 125 3.89 20.37 11.44
C ASP A 125 3.68 19.11 12.30
N ILE A 126 4.39 18.03 11.95
CA ILE A 126 4.18 16.72 12.56
C ILE A 126 5.46 15.89 12.61
N VAL A 127 5.60 15.09 13.67
CA VAL A 127 6.67 14.11 13.84
C VAL A 127 6.11 12.70 13.60
N ALA A 128 6.64 11.99 12.61
CA ALA A 128 6.33 10.59 12.33
C ALA A 128 7.38 9.69 13.00
N ILE A 129 7.01 8.95 14.03
CA ILE A 129 7.91 8.09 14.80
C ILE A 129 7.70 6.63 14.38
N GLY A 130 8.76 5.95 13.95
CA GLY A 130 8.71 4.52 13.66
C GLY A 130 8.33 3.69 14.89
N ASN A 131 7.59 2.59 14.69
CA ASN A 131 7.09 1.74 15.79
C ASN A 131 8.04 0.59 16.17
N GLY A 132 9.31 0.63 15.77
CA GLY A 132 10.30 -0.41 16.06
C GLY A 132 10.99 -0.27 17.41
N THR A 133 12.23 -0.73 17.43
CA THR A 133 13.07 -0.71 18.64
C THR A 133 13.26 0.72 19.14
N ALA A 134 13.17 0.95 20.46
CA ALA A 134 13.27 2.27 21.12
C ALA A 134 12.14 3.27 20.76
N SER A 135 11.01 2.80 20.21
CA SER A 135 9.90 3.66 19.83
C SER A 135 9.29 4.39 21.04
N ARG A 136 9.06 3.70 22.16
CA ARG A 136 8.47 4.27 23.38
C ARG A 136 9.35 5.34 24.01
N GLU A 137 10.65 5.09 24.08
CA GLU A 137 11.62 6.04 24.61
C GLU A 137 11.72 7.28 23.70
N SER A 138 11.66 7.06 22.38
CA SER A 138 11.66 8.13 21.39
C SER A 138 10.37 8.95 21.42
N GLU A 139 9.23 8.31 21.61
CA GLU A 139 7.93 8.97 21.81
C GLU A 139 7.99 9.90 23.03
N LYS A 140 8.56 9.42 24.16
CA LYS A 140 8.74 10.24 25.36
C LYS A 140 9.60 11.48 25.09
N LEU A 141 10.74 11.31 24.40
CA LEU A 141 11.61 12.42 24.01
C LEU A 141 10.87 13.47 23.17
N VAL A 142 10.14 13.00 22.15
CA VAL A 142 9.39 13.87 21.24
C VAL A 142 8.26 14.59 22.00
N ALA A 143 7.48 13.88 22.81
CA ALA A 143 6.39 14.45 23.59
C ALA A 143 6.88 15.52 24.58
N GLU A 144 7.97 15.26 25.31
CA GLU A 144 8.60 16.25 26.19
C GLU A 144 9.08 17.46 25.40
N THR A 145 9.76 17.25 24.26
CA THR A 145 10.28 18.34 23.43
C THR A 145 9.16 19.23 22.89
N ILE A 146 8.07 18.62 22.41
CA ILE A 146 6.89 19.35 21.90
C ILE A 146 6.23 20.14 23.04
N SER A 147 6.08 19.56 24.23
CA SER A 147 5.46 20.23 25.37
C SER A 147 6.21 21.51 25.80
N GLU A 148 7.52 21.51 25.62
CA GLU A 148 8.40 22.66 25.91
C GLU A 148 8.47 23.67 24.76
N TYR A 149 8.15 23.28 23.53
CA TYR A 149 8.18 24.14 22.35
C TYR A 149 6.86 24.93 22.25
N LYS A 150 6.94 26.27 22.31
CA LYS A 150 5.75 27.14 22.41
C LYS A 150 5.49 27.98 21.14
N ASP A 151 6.39 27.94 20.17
CA ASP A 151 6.30 28.81 19.00
C ASP A 151 5.21 28.32 18.01
N LYS A 152 4.94 27.01 18.00
CA LYS A 152 3.94 26.37 17.11
C LYS A 152 3.41 25.09 17.74
N GLU A 153 2.13 24.79 17.51
CA GLU A 153 1.55 23.46 17.82
C GLU A 153 2.11 22.42 16.87
N ILE A 154 2.85 21.46 17.39
CA ILE A 154 3.38 20.31 16.63
C ILE A 154 2.69 19.06 17.15
N LYS A 155 2.33 18.16 16.25
CA LYS A 155 1.75 16.86 16.60
C LYS A 155 2.76 15.74 16.35
N TYR A 156 2.52 14.55 16.92
CA TYR A 156 3.27 13.36 16.56
C TYR A 156 2.36 12.17 16.36
N LEU A 157 2.80 11.23 15.54
CA LEU A 157 2.13 9.96 15.28
C LEU A 157 3.16 8.83 15.27
N ILE A 158 2.74 7.67 15.79
CA ILE A 158 3.49 6.43 15.61
C ILE A 158 3.11 5.85 14.25
N VAL A 159 4.12 5.61 13.41
CA VAL A 159 3.97 5.11 12.04
C VAL A 159 4.57 3.72 11.94
N SER A 160 3.89 2.82 11.24
CA SER A 160 4.46 1.49 10.96
C SER A 160 5.75 1.62 10.14
N GLU A 161 6.85 1.10 10.67
CA GLU A 161 8.13 1.03 9.95
C GLU A 161 8.32 -0.29 9.19
N THR A 162 7.31 -1.15 9.15
CA THR A 162 7.36 -2.46 8.50
C THR A 162 7.89 -2.36 7.08
N GLY A 163 8.89 -3.16 6.72
CA GLY A 163 9.54 -3.12 5.41
C GLY A 163 10.39 -1.87 5.12
N ALA A 164 10.51 -0.87 6.03
CA ALA A 164 11.34 0.32 5.81
C ALA A 164 12.83 -0.04 5.66
N SER A 165 13.31 -1.02 6.40
CA SER A 165 14.67 -1.55 6.26
C SER A 165 14.90 -2.25 4.91
N VAL A 166 13.89 -2.98 4.41
CA VAL A 166 13.96 -3.64 3.09
C VAL A 166 14.02 -2.58 1.98
N TYR A 167 13.13 -1.58 2.04
CA TYR A 167 13.19 -0.45 1.09
C TYR A 167 14.53 0.24 1.13
N SER A 168 15.00 0.62 2.31
CA SER A 168 16.22 1.43 2.47
C SER A 168 17.49 0.73 1.93
N ALA A 169 17.51 -0.61 1.89
CA ALA A 169 18.59 -1.42 1.31
C ALA A 169 18.38 -1.73 -0.18
N SER A 170 17.23 -1.42 -0.76
CA SER A 170 16.90 -1.76 -2.15
C SER A 170 17.66 -0.91 -3.17
N ASP A 171 17.82 -1.46 -4.39
CA ASP A 171 18.39 -0.72 -5.53
C ASP A 171 17.59 0.55 -5.86
N LEU A 172 16.28 0.53 -5.60
CA LEU A 172 15.42 1.68 -5.79
C LEU A 172 15.80 2.82 -4.85
N ALA A 173 15.94 2.54 -3.56
CA ALA A 173 16.32 3.52 -2.56
C ALA A 173 17.76 4.04 -2.76
N ILE A 174 18.67 3.18 -3.24
CA ILE A 174 20.04 3.58 -3.63
C ILE A 174 19.99 4.58 -4.78
N LYS A 175 19.14 4.36 -5.78
CA LYS A 175 18.99 5.29 -6.91
C LYS A 175 18.29 6.59 -6.53
N GLU A 176 17.30 6.56 -5.62
CA GLU A 176 16.65 7.76 -5.11
C GLU A 176 17.59 8.62 -4.26
N PHE A 177 18.45 7.98 -3.47
CA PHE A 177 19.34 8.64 -2.51
C PHE A 177 20.74 8.01 -2.51
N PRO A 178 21.54 8.23 -3.57
CA PRO A 178 22.85 7.58 -3.72
C PRO A 178 23.84 7.98 -2.61
N ASP A 179 23.75 9.20 -2.11
CA ASP A 179 24.68 9.75 -1.12
C ASP A 179 24.30 9.43 0.35
N LEU A 180 23.18 8.75 0.57
CA LEU A 180 22.69 8.43 1.91
C LEU A 180 22.97 6.98 2.29
N THR A 181 23.22 6.76 3.58
CA THR A 181 23.31 5.40 4.14
C THR A 181 21.93 4.75 4.28
N VAL A 182 21.90 3.42 4.38
CA VAL A 182 20.67 2.62 4.53
C VAL A 182 19.77 3.18 5.64
N GLU A 183 20.35 3.46 6.82
CA GLU A 183 19.60 3.92 8.00
C GLU A 183 18.99 5.32 7.79
N LYS A 184 19.65 6.21 7.04
CA LYS A 184 19.12 7.55 6.75
C LYS A 184 17.96 7.51 5.78
N ARG A 185 17.96 6.56 4.84
CA ARG A 185 16.85 6.34 3.90
C ARG A 185 15.59 5.84 4.61
N SER A 186 15.73 5.06 5.69
CA SER A 186 14.61 4.56 6.50
C SER A 186 13.81 5.72 7.11
N ALA A 187 14.46 6.70 7.72
CA ALA A 187 13.79 7.88 8.30
C ALA A 187 13.00 8.69 7.26
N ILE A 188 13.51 8.78 6.01
CA ILE A 188 12.78 9.42 4.90
C ILE A 188 11.52 8.63 4.57
N SER A 189 11.63 7.31 4.48
CA SER A 189 10.48 6.44 4.21
C SER A 189 9.39 6.57 5.27
N ILE A 190 9.76 6.61 6.57
CA ILE A 190 8.82 6.81 7.67
C ILE A 190 8.06 8.14 7.52
N ALA A 191 8.76 9.24 7.18
CA ALA A 191 8.10 10.53 6.94
C ALA A 191 7.13 10.49 5.76
N ARG A 192 7.57 9.93 4.62
CA ARG A 192 6.76 9.85 3.40
C ARG A 192 5.55 8.94 3.52
N ARG A 193 5.62 7.89 4.35
CA ARG A 193 4.46 7.03 4.65
C ARG A 193 3.31 7.79 5.29
N LEU A 194 3.60 8.85 6.04
CA LEU A 194 2.56 9.69 6.61
C LEU A 194 1.95 10.62 5.55
N GLN A 195 2.76 11.12 4.62
CA GLN A 195 2.31 12.00 3.55
C GLN A 195 1.53 11.27 2.45
N ASP A 196 2.02 10.09 2.03
CA ASP A 196 1.41 9.25 0.98
C ASP A 196 1.77 7.78 1.21
N PRO A 197 0.99 7.07 2.05
CA PRO A 197 1.23 5.66 2.36
C PRO A 197 1.27 4.78 1.12
N LEU A 198 0.32 4.97 0.21
CA LEU A 198 0.22 4.17 -1.00
C LEU A 198 1.48 4.28 -1.86
N SER A 199 1.89 5.50 -2.20
CA SER A 199 3.06 5.74 -3.06
C SER A 199 4.37 5.24 -2.44
N GLU A 200 4.47 5.24 -1.12
CA GLU A 200 5.69 4.80 -0.43
C GLU A 200 5.71 3.27 -0.23
N LEU A 201 4.60 2.67 0.19
CA LEU A 201 4.54 1.23 0.47
C LEU A 201 4.66 0.36 -0.78
N VAL A 202 4.16 0.83 -1.93
CA VAL A 202 4.31 0.09 -3.21
C VAL A 202 5.75 0.00 -3.72
N LYS A 203 6.69 0.70 -3.10
CA LYS A 203 8.14 0.57 -3.37
C LYS A 203 8.74 -0.68 -2.73
N ILE A 204 8.03 -1.28 -1.79
CA ILE A 204 8.43 -2.47 -1.04
C ILE A 204 7.76 -3.68 -1.66
N ASP A 205 8.47 -4.78 -1.74
CA ASP A 205 7.88 -6.06 -2.10
C ASP A 205 6.77 -6.42 -1.09
N SER A 206 5.57 -6.70 -1.56
CA SER A 206 4.36 -6.90 -0.73
C SER A 206 4.58 -7.94 0.37
N LYS A 207 5.28 -9.04 0.07
CA LYS A 207 5.63 -10.09 1.04
C LYS A 207 6.64 -9.63 2.11
N SER A 208 7.38 -8.56 1.86
CA SER A 208 8.33 -7.98 2.82
C SER A 208 7.68 -6.96 3.76
N ILE A 209 6.42 -6.62 3.53
CA ILE A 209 5.62 -5.85 4.45
C ILE A 209 5.06 -6.81 5.50
N GLY A 210 5.40 -6.60 6.78
CA GLY A 210 4.86 -7.40 7.88
C GLY A 210 3.40 -7.06 8.13
N VAL A 211 2.51 -7.94 7.69
CA VAL A 211 1.05 -7.75 7.76
C VAL A 211 0.39 -8.68 8.77
N GLY A 212 1.14 -9.58 9.40
CA GLY A 212 0.64 -10.45 10.45
C GLY A 212 1.68 -11.40 11.01
N GLN A 213 1.34 -12.00 12.17
CA GLN A 213 2.15 -13.06 12.77
C GLN A 213 2.08 -14.32 11.91
N TYR A 214 3.15 -15.12 11.90
CA TYR A 214 3.24 -16.38 11.16
C TYR A 214 3.11 -16.25 9.63
N GLN A 215 3.33 -15.06 9.10
CA GLN A 215 3.32 -14.80 7.65
C GLN A 215 4.28 -15.72 6.88
N HIS A 216 5.38 -16.15 7.52
CA HIS A 216 6.38 -17.05 6.92
C HIS A 216 6.02 -18.53 7.00
N ASP A 217 4.94 -18.90 7.71
CA ASP A 217 4.52 -20.30 7.89
C ASP A 217 3.47 -20.75 6.86
N VAL A 218 2.95 -19.82 6.05
CA VAL A 218 2.00 -20.11 4.97
C VAL A 218 2.70 -20.33 3.62
N ASN A 219 1.98 -20.83 2.63
CA ASN A 219 2.50 -21.00 1.28
C ASN A 219 2.94 -19.66 0.69
N GLU A 220 4.26 -19.47 0.49
CA GLU A 220 4.86 -18.22 0.03
C GLU A 220 4.29 -17.75 -1.32
N LYS A 221 4.06 -18.67 -2.27
CA LYS A 221 3.53 -18.32 -3.59
C LYS A 221 2.08 -17.83 -3.52
N LYS A 222 1.21 -18.53 -2.77
CA LYS A 222 -0.18 -18.11 -2.57
C LYS A 222 -0.24 -16.75 -1.88
N LEU A 223 0.62 -16.53 -0.88
CA LEU A 223 0.73 -15.25 -0.17
C LEU A 223 1.15 -14.12 -1.12
N ASP A 224 2.21 -14.30 -1.89
CA ASP A 224 2.75 -13.31 -2.82
C ASP A 224 1.70 -12.88 -3.87
N GLU A 225 1.04 -13.86 -4.50
CA GLU A 225 -0.03 -13.63 -5.47
C GLU A 225 -1.22 -12.86 -4.85
N SER A 226 -1.62 -13.20 -3.63
CA SER A 226 -2.72 -12.54 -2.91
C SER A 226 -2.35 -11.10 -2.53
N LEU A 227 -1.18 -10.87 -1.95
CA LEU A 227 -0.75 -9.54 -1.54
C LEU A 227 -0.51 -8.61 -2.75
N ASP A 228 0.07 -9.09 -3.84
CA ASP A 228 0.22 -8.32 -5.07
C ASP A 228 -1.13 -7.96 -5.71
N PHE A 229 -2.11 -8.86 -5.65
CA PHE A 229 -3.48 -8.58 -6.06
C PHE A 229 -4.10 -7.45 -5.22
N VAL A 230 -3.94 -7.49 -3.89
CA VAL A 230 -4.44 -6.46 -2.98
C VAL A 230 -3.80 -5.10 -3.29
N VAL A 231 -2.48 -5.03 -3.48
CA VAL A 231 -1.79 -3.80 -3.88
C VAL A 231 -2.34 -3.26 -5.19
N SER A 232 -2.50 -4.12 -6.20
CA SER A 232 -3.06 -3.73 -7.50
C SER A 232 -4.49 -3.20 -7.37
N LYS A 233 -5.34 -3.88 -6.61
CA LYS A 233 -6.71 -3.43 -6.29
C LYS A 233 -6.71 -2.03 -5.67
N CYS A 234 -5.88 -1.80 -4.64
CA CYS A 234 -5.78 -0.50 -3.96
C CYS A 234 -5.33 0.61 -4.92
N VAL A 235 -4.26 0.36 -5.68
CA VAL A 235 -3.71 1.34 -6.65
C VAL A 235 -4.75 1.72 -7.71
N ASN A 236 -5.45 0.74 -8.26
CA ASN A 236 -6.47 0.99 -9.29
C ASN A 236 -7.72 1.70 -8.72
N ASN A 237 -8.15 1.35 -7.51
CA ASN A 237 -9.31 2.00 -6.86
C ASN A 237 -9.03 3.48 -6.53
N VAL A 238 -7.87 3.78 -5.95
CA VAL A 238 -7.48 5.17 -5.64
C VAL A 238 -7.21 5.96 -6.92
N GLY A 239 -6.60 5.32 -7.89
CA GLY A 239 -6.10 5.95 -9.11
C GLY A 239 -4.78 6.68 -8.88
N VAL A 240 -4.02 6.88 -9.93
CA VAL A 240 -2.63 7.33 -9.87
C VAL A 240 -2.43 8.61 -10.69
N ASN A 241 -1.89 9.66 -10.06
CA ASN A 241 -1.50 10.87 -10.79
C ASN A 241 -0.27 10.58 -11.67
N VAL A 242 -0.48 10.57 -12.99
CA VAL A 242 0.54 10.22 -13.99
C VAL A 242 1.75 11.17 -13.93
N ASN A 243 1.55 12.43 -13.56
CA ASN A 243 2.62 13.44 -13.51
C ASN A 243 3.59 13.24 -12.35
N THR A 244 3.13 12.64 -11.23
CA THR A 244 3.94 12.44 -10.02
C THR A 244 4.31 10.99 -9.77
N ALA A 245 3.63 10.06 -10.43
CA ALA A 245 3.76 8.63 -10.21
C ALA A 245 5.19 8.12 -10.44
N SER A 246 5.68 7.32 -9.50
CA SER A 246 6.92 6.56 -9.66
C SER A 246 6.70 5.34 -10.56
N ARG A 247 7.80 4.78 -11.08
CA ARG A 247 7.77 3.49 -11.80
C ARG A 247 7.14 2.37 -10.96
N SER A 248 7.37 2.41 -9.65
CA SER A 248 6.89 1.40 -8.71
C SER A 248 5.37 1.36 -8.60
N ILE A 249 4.69 2.51 -8.59
CA ILE A 249 3.24 2.53 -8.53
C ILE A 249 2.61 2.28 -9.90
N LEU A 250 3.22 2.80 -10.99
CA LEU A 250 2.72 2.60 -12.35
C LEU A 250 2.67 1.11 -12.77
N LYS A 251 3.53 0.25 -12.21
CA LYS A 251 3.52 -1.19 -12.50
C LYS A 251 2.23 -1.90 -12.06
N TYR A 252 1.51 -1.33 -11.08
CA TYR A 252 0.26 -1.88 -10.56
C TYR A 252 -0.98 -1.38 -11.29
N ILE A 253 -0.84 -0.42 -12.22
CA ILE A 253 -1.96 0.01 -13.05
C ILE A 253 -2.29 -1.10 -14.06
N SER A 254 -3.54 -1.57 -14.02
CA SER A 254 -4.04 -2.57 -14.95
C SER A 254 -3.92 -2.08 -16.39
N GLY A 255 -3.49 -2.95 -17.29
CA GLY A 255 -3.31 -2.63 -18.71
C GLY A 255 -1.97 -1.99 -19.09
N LEU A 256 -1.11 -1.60 -18.12
CA LEU A 256 0.24 -1.10 -18.42
C LEU A 256 1.28 -2.21 -18.43
N THR A 257 2.12 -2.18 -19.44
CA THR A 257 3.35 -2.99 -19.52
C THR A 257 4.57 -2.15 -19.13
N LYS A 258 5.69 -2.81 -18.83
CA LYS A 258 6.97 -2.12 -18.54
C LYS A 258 7.33 -1.11 -19.65
N SER A 259 7.15 -1.47 -20.92
CA SER A 259 7.41 -0.57 -22.05
C SER A 259 6.50 0.66 -22.04
N ASN A 260 5.22 0.50 -21.67
CA ASN A 260 4.28 1.63 -21.57
C ASN A 260 4.69 2.58 -20.43
N ILE A 261 5.10 2.03 -19.30
CA ILE A 261 5.59 2.80 -18.15
C ILE A 261 6.83 3.62 -18.54
N ASP A 262 7.80 2.99 -19.23
CA ASP A 262 9.00 3.66 -19.70
C ASP A 262 8.68 4.82 -20.64
N LYS A 263 7.72 4.64 -21.54
CA LYS A 263 7.26 5.69 -22.46
C LYS A 263 6.58 6.85 -21.72
N ILE A 264 5.73 6.58 -20.75
CA ILE A 264 5.08 7.63 -19.94
C ILE A 264 6.14 8.46 -19.22
N ILE A 265 7.10 7.80 -18.54
CA ILE A 265 8.15 8.47 -17.78
C ILE A 265 9.01 9.32 -18.72
N LYS A 266 9.47 8.73 -19.83
CA LYS A 266 10.27 9.43 -20.83
C LYS A 266 9.53 10.65 -21.41
N TYR A 267 8.25 10.48 -21.75
CA TYR A 267 7.43 11.55 -22.32
C TYR A 267 7.33 12.75 -21.37
N ARG A 268 7.06 12.53 -20.07
CA ARG A 268 7.00 13.63 -19.11
C ARG A 268 8.37 14.28 -18.82
N GLU A 269 9.46 13.54 -18.93
CA GLU A 269 10.82 14.09 -18.82
C GLU A 269 11.18 14.99 -20.01
N GLU A 270 10.75 14.62 -21.22
CA GLU A 270 11.06 15.36 -22.46
C GLU A 270 10.10 16.54 -22.71
N HIS A 271 8.81 16.41 -22.34
CA HIS A 271 7.76 17.38 -22.69
C HIS A 271 7.16 18.10 -21.48
N GLY A 272 7.54 17.72 -20.25
CA GLY A 272 6.98 18.28 -19.04
C GLY A 272 5.67 17.61 -18.62
N LYS A 273 4.80 18.37 -17.93
CA LYS A 273 3.53 17.86 -17.43
C LYS A 273 2.59 17.43 -18.54
N ILE A 274 1.98 16.25 -18.39
CA ILE A 274 0.87 15.77 -19.20
C ILE A 274 -0.38 16.54 -18.77
N LEU A 275 -1.08 17.18 -19.70
CA LEU A 275 -2.18 18.08 -19.42
C LEU A 275 -3.57 17.46 -19.58
N SER A 276 -3.68 16.31 -20.24
CA SER A 276 -4.93 15.57 -20.36
C SER A 276 -4.70 14.08 -20.58
N ARG A 277 -5.70 13.27 -20.24
CA ARG A 277 -5.68 11.82 -20.52
C ARG A 277 -5.56 11.55 -22.03
N ASP A 278 -6.26 12.33 -22.85
CA ASP A 278 -6.24 12.25 -24.31
C ASP A 278 -4.86 12.45 -24.92
N GLU A 279 -3.99 13.23 -24.27
CA GLU A 279 -2.64 13.49 -24.72
C GLU A 279 -1.83 12.22 -24.85
N LEU A 280 -1.99 11.28 -23.91
CA LEU A 280 -1.30 9.98 -23.92
C LEU A 280 -1.60 9.15 -25.18
N MET A 281 -2.82 9.26 -25.70
CA MET A 281 -3.20 8.59 -26.96
C MET A 281 -2.82 9.42 -28.18
N LYS A 282 -3.14 10.71 -28.20
CA LYS A 282 -2.88 11.61 -29.35
C LYS A 282 -1.40 11.71 -29.68
N LYS A 283 -0.54 11.71 -28.66
CA LYS A 283 0.93 11.74 -28.80
C LYS A 283 1.54 10.34 -28.95
N LYS A 284 0.72 9.30 -29.06
CA LYS A 284 1.14 7.89 -29.25
C LYS A 284 2.07 7.39 -28.12
N VAL A 285 1.92 7.93 -26.91
CA VAL A 285 2.63 7.45 -25.71
C VAL A 285 2.12 6.05 -25.37
N LEU A 286 0.79 5.87 -25.43
CA LEU A 286 0.13 4.58 -25.29
C LEU A 286 -0.50 4.13 -26.60
N THR A 287 -0.57 2.80 -26.80
CA THR A 287 -1.38 2.21 -27.89
C THR A 287 -2.86 2.32 -27.51
N PRO A 288 -3.79 2.32 -28.52
CA PRO A 288 -5.23 2.38 -28.23
C PRO A 288 -5.68 1.34 -27.19
N LYS A 289 -5.24 0.09 -27.34
CA LYS A 289 -5.57 -0.99 -26.38
C LYS A 289 -5.04 -0.72 -24.96
N ALA A 290 -3.79 -0.27 -24.85
CA ALA A 290 -3.21 0.03 -23.53
C ALA A 290 -3.88 1.25 -22.90
N TYR A 291 -4.23 2.26 -23.70
CA TYR A 291 -4.98 3.43 -23.27
C TYR A 291 -6.34 3.04 -22.71
N GLU A 292 -7.16 2.34 -23.47
CA GLU A 292 -8.49 1.88 -23.08
C GLU A 292 -8.46 1.09 -21.76
N GLN A 293 -7.50 0.18 -21.61
CA GLN A 293 -7.40 -0.67 -20.41
C GLN A 293 -6.86 0.04 -19.15
N SER A 294 -6.10 1.13 -19.31
CA SER A 294 -5.39 1.73 -18.17
C SER A 294 -5.86 3.14 -17.80
N ILE A 295 -6.50 3.86 -18.73
CA ILE A 295 -6.75 5.29 -18.55
C ILE A 295 -7.73 5.60 -17.42
N GLY A 296 -8.68 4.72 -17.14
CA GLY A 296 -9.61 4.84 -16.03
C GLY A 296 -8.94 4.89 -14.64
N PHE A 297 -7.73 4.34 -14.53
CA PHE A 297 -6.93 4.31 -13.29
C PHE A 297 -5.90 5.44 -13.20
N MET A 298 -5.74 6.22 -14.25
CA MET A 298 -4.83 7.37 -14.29
C MET A 298 -5.56 8.65 -13.95
N ARG A 299 -4.90 9.54 -13.23
CA ARG A 299 -5.41 10.87 -12.85
C ARG A 299 -4.46 11.94 -13.37
N ILE A 300 -5.01 13.09 -13.77
CA ILE A 300 -4.26 14.30 -14.13
C ILE A 300 -4.84 15.44 -13.31
N ILE A 301 -4.20 15.72 -12.16
CA ILE A 301 -4.74 16.65 -11.16
C ILE A 301 -4.67 18.09 -11.66
N ASP A 302 -3.55 18.48 -12.28
CA ASP A 302 -3.29 19.85 -12.75
C ASP A 302 -3.51 19.95 -14.26
N GLY A 303 -4.50 19.24 -14.81
CA GLY A 303 -4.77 19.17 -16.23
C GLY A 303 -5.78 20.21 -16.72
N THR A 304 -6.06 20.15 -18.02
CA THR A 304 -7.03 21.05 -18.69
C THR A 304 -8.47 20.59 -18.60
N ASN A 305 -8.70 19.31 -18.29
CA ASN A 305 -10.03 18.70 -18.18
C ASN A 305 -10.30 18.26 -16.74
N PRO A 306 -11.25 18.89 -16.00
CA PRO A 306 -11.60 18.50 -14.65
C PRO A 306 -12.05 17.04 -14.51
N MET A 307 -12.61 16.42 -15.55
CA MET A 307 -12.97 14.99 -15.52
C MET A 307 -11.77 14.06 -15.40
N ASP A 308 -10.57 14.50 -15.83
CA ASP A 308 -9.36 13.71 -15.75
C ASP A 308 -8.86 13.47 -14.31
N VAL A 309 -9.41 14.19 -13.33
CA VAL A 309 -9.15 13.97 -11.90
C VAL A 309 -10.01 12.83 -11.33
N THR A 310 -11.13 12.50 -11.98
CA THR A 310 -12.12 11.54 -11.50
C THR A 310 -11.78 10.09 -11.86
N SER A 311 -12.54 9.14 -11.34
CA SER A 311 -12.50 7.73 -11.75
C SER A 311 -13.26 7.46 -13.06
N ILE A 312 -14.02 8.44 -13.58
CA ILE A 312 -14.83 8.30 -14.78
C ILE A 312 -13.93 7.98 -15.98
N HIS A 313 -14.26 6.92 -16.71
CA HIS A 313 -13.53 6.57 -17.93
C HIS A 313 -13.81 7.59 -19.04
N PRO A 314 -12.86 7.98 -19.88
CA PRO A 314 -13.08 8.98 -20.95
C PRO A 314 -14.25 8.67 -21.89
N GLU A 315 -14.56 7.41 -22.13
CA GLU A 315 -15.73 6.99 -22.91
C GLU A 315 -17.05 7.43 -22.30
N SER A 316 -17.11 7.56 -20.97
CA SER A 316 -18.30 7.96 -20.21
C SER A 316 -18.38 9.46 -19.97
N TYR A 317 -17.41 10.28 -20.43
CA TYR A 317 -17.43 11.74 -20.24
C TYR A 317 -18.69 12.40 -20.84
N GLY A 318 -19.12 11.90 -22.02
CA GLY A 318 -20.36 12.39 -22.66
C GLY A 318 -21.60 12.12 -21.82
N THR A 319 -21.69 10.95 -21.21
CA THR A 319 -22.80 10.57 -20.31
C THR A 319 -22.75 11.36 -19.01
N ALA A 320 -21.56 11.50 -18.44
CA ALA A 320 -21.36 12.30 -17.21
C ALA A 320 -21.71 13.77 -17.44
N SER A 321 -21.32 14.38 -18.57
CA SER A 321 -21.71 15.76 -18.90
C SER A 321 -23.22 15.91 -19.00
N LYS A 322 -23.91 15.00 -19.69
CA LYS A 322 -25.38 15.03 -19.80
C LYS A 322 -26.06 14.88 -18.43
N LEU A 323 -25.52 14.05 -17.55
CA LEU A 323 -26.00 13.89 -16.19
C LEU A 323 -25.87 15.21 -15.40
N LEU A 324 -24.71 15.86 -15.47
CA LEU A 324 -24.48 17.16 -14.81
C LEU A 324 -25.46 18.23 -15.35
N ASP A 325 -25.59 18.34 -16.66
CA ASP A 325 -26.49 19.29 -17.31
C ASP A 325 -27.96 19.07 -16.90
N MET A 326 -28.40 17.82 -16.75
CA MET A 326 -29.75 17.46 -16.32
C MET A 326 -30.11 18.04 -14.94
N TYR A 327 -29.12 18.16 -14.06
CA TYR A 327 -29.28 18.70 -12.71
C TYR A 327 -28.78 20.15 -12.56
N GLY A 328 -28.41 20.81 -13.67
CA GLY A 328 -28.00 22.21 -13.70
C GLY A 328 -26.56 22.44 -13.17
N PHE A 329 -25.70 21.45 -13.23
CA PHE A 329 -24.30 21.53 -12.84
C PHE A 329 -23.39 21.52 -14.06
N GLY A 330 -22.20 22.12 -13.94
CA GLY A 330 -21.14 22.04 -14.93
C GLY A 330 -19.98 21.14 -14.50
N ILE A 331 -19.05 20.89 -15.41
CA ILE A 331 -17.85 20.09 -15.15
C ILE A 331 -17.01 20.64 -13.98
N ASN A 332 -17.02 21.98 -13.78
CA ASN A 332 -16.31 22.64 -12.71
C ASN A 332 -16.93 22.46 -11.32
N ASP A 333 -18.16 21.93 -11.24
CA ASP A 333 -18.84 21.63 -9.99
C ASP A 333 -18.49 20.25 -9.43
N LEU A 334 -17.68 19.46 -10.17
CA LEU A 334 -17.21 18.15 -9.74
C LEU A 334 -16.50 18.24 -8.38
N GLY A 335 -16.89 17.36 -7.45
CA GLY A 335 -16.40 17.34 -6.08
C GLY A 335 -17.04 18.36 -5.14
N SER A 336 -17.96 19.21 -5.62
CA SER A 336 -18.68 20.13 -4.74
C SER A 336 -19.69 19.40 -3.84
N LYS A 337 -19.88 19.90 -2.62
CA LYS A 337 -20.85 19.31 -1.68
C LYS A 337 -22.27 19.32 -2.25
N LYS A 338 -22.66 20.40 -2.95
CA LYS A 338 -23.99 20.51 -3.57
C LYS A 338 -24.25 19.42 -4.59
N LEU A 339 -23.27 19.14 -5.46
CA LEU A 339 -23.38 18.07 -6.45
C LEU A 339 -23.46 16.71 -5.76
N ASN A 340 -22.61 16.45 -4.77
CA ASN A 340 -22.60 15.17 -4.03
C ASN A 340 -23.96 14.93 -3.32
N ASP A 341 -24.54 15.95 -2.72
CA ASP A 341 -25.86 15.86 -2.06
C ASP A 341 -26.96 15.52 -3.09
N VAL A 342 -26.92 16.11 -4.29
CA VAL A 342 -27.87 15.82 -5.37
C VAL A 342 -27.67 14.42 -5.91
N LEU A 343 -26.43 14.03 -6.24
CA LEU A 343 -26.11 12.69 -6.75
C LEU A 343 -26.48 11.58 -5.76
N GLY A 344 -26.32 11.82 -4.45
CA GLY A 344 -26.74 10.88 -3.41
C GLY A 344 -28.26 10.68 -3.30
N ALA A 345 -29.06 11.59 -3.86
CA ALA A 345 -30.54 11.57 -3.80
C ALA A 345 -31.19 11.09 -5.12
N ILE A 346 -30.45 10.87 -6.21
CA ILE A 346 -31.00 10.48 -7.51
C ILE A 346 -31.51 9.04 -7.52
N ASN A 347 -32.55 8.79 -8.31
CA ASN A 347 -32.98 7.45 -8.65
C ASN A 347 -32.19 6.97 -9.89
N ILE A 348 -31.18 6.15 -9.68
CA ILE A 348 -30.28 5.67 -10.74
C ILE A 348 -31.03 5.00 -11.90
N LYS A 349 -32.12 4.25 -11.61
CA LYS A 349 -32.94 3.59 -12.65
C LYS A 349 -33.61 4.57 -13.59
N GLU A 350 -34.26 5.59 -13.03
CA GLU A 350 -34.92 6.64 -13.85
C GLU A 350 -33.91 7.43 -14.67
N VAL A 351 -32.77 7.73 -14.11
CA VAL A 351 -31.68 8.44 -14.79
C VAL A 351 -31.09 7.59 -15.90
N SER A 352 -30.89 6.29 -15.68
CA SER A 352 -30.45 5.31 -16.66
C SER A 352 -31.37 5.30 -17.90
N GLU A 353 -32.68 5.23 -17.69
CA GLU A 353 -33.68 5.28 -18.76
C GLU A 353 -33.63 6.60 -19.54
N LYS A 354 -33.55 7.75 -18.84
CA LYS A 354 -33.49 9.08 -19.45
C LYS A 354 -32.22 9.32 -20.26
N LEU A 355 -31.10 8.82 -19.82
CA LEU A 355 -29.81 8.96 -20.51
C LEU A 355 -29.54 7.86 -21.55
N GLY A 356 -30.36 6.79 -21.57
CA GLY A 356 -30.17 5.66 -22.47
C GLY A 356 -28.88 4.90 -22.21
N THR A 357 -28.48 4.80 -20.93
CA THR A 357 -27.24 4.16 -20.50
C THR A 357 -27.56 3.08 -19.45
N ASP A 358 -26.70 2.10 -19.26
CA ASP A 358 -26.92 1.07 -18.26
C ASP A 358 -26.66 1.61 -16.83
N ILE A 359 -27.21 0.89 -15.84
CA ILE A 359 -27.13 1.28 -14.42
C ILE A 359 -25.67 1.27 -13.91
N TYR A 360 -24.88 0.26 -14.33
CA TYR A 360 -23.48 0.13 -13.89
C TYR A 360 -22.57 1.24 -14.41
N THR A 361 -22.92 1.85 -15.56
CA THR A 361 -22.20 3.02 -16.07
C THR A 361 -22.50 4.29 -15.29
N LEU A 362 -23.64 4.32 -14.57
CA LEU A 362 -24.07 5.48 -13.77
C LEU A 362 -23.66 5.40 -12.30
N GLU A 363 -23.45 4.19 -11.76
CA GLU A 363 -22.89 3.97 -10.43
C GLU A 363 -21.39 4.32 -10.39
#